data_f48e775d48e73201822a55d6814843b1
#
_entry.id   f48e775d48e73201822a55d6814843b1
#
_cell.length_a   1.000
_cell.length_b   1.000
_cell.length_c   1.000
_cell.angle_alpha   90.00
_cell.angle_beta   90.00
_cell.angle_gamma   90.00
#
_symmetry.space_group_name_H-M   'P 1'
#
loop_
_entity.id
_entity.type
_entity.pdbx_description
1 polymer ?
#
loop_
_entity_poly.entity_id
_entity_poly.type
_entity_poly.pdbx_seq_one_letter_code
_entity_poly.pdbx_strand_id
1 'polypeptide(L)'
;LIGTDALRYALVRWSMDSPIDIDVELWAARTNDNPVFYVQYAHARLASLGRNARELGVSVPPPAEVDYGLLSHEREGDLLRALGEFPRVVAAAAELRAPHRVARYLEELAGTYHRFYDACRVLPSEHEDSPGPDLVHARLALCEATRIVLENGLGLIGVSAPDRM
;
A
#
# COMPACT_ATOMS: atom_id res chain seq x y z
N LEU A 1 16.94 8.79 -17.98
CA LEU A 1 17.16 7.33 -17.81
C LEU A 1 16.17 6.82 -16.75
N ILE A 2 15.53 5.71 -17.06
CA ILE A 2 14.64 5.00 -16.12
C ILE A 2 15.50 4.40 -14.99
N GLY A 3 15.09 4.54 -13.73
CA GLY A 3 15.75 3.90 -12.60
C GLY A 3 15.54 2.37 -12.57
N THR A 4 16.36 1.66 -11.79
CA THR A 4 16.32 0.20 -11.69
C THR A 4 14.93 -0.31 -11.28
N ASP A 5 14.30 0.31 -10.30
CA ASP A 5 12.96 -0.08 -9.81
C ASP A 5 11.89 0.08 -10.89
N ALA A 6 11.91 1.21 -11.61
CA ALA A 6 10.94 1.46 -12.67
C ALA A 6 11.12 0.46 -13.83
N LEU A 7 12.37 0.13 -14.21
CA LEU A 7 12.62 -0.86 -15.25
C LEU A 7 12.17 -2.27 -14.83
N ARG A 8 12.50 -2.69 -13.59
CA ARG A 8 12.05 -3.98 -13.05
C ARG A 8 10.54 -4.08 -13.02
N TYR A 9 9.89 -3.04 -12.51
CA TYR A 9 8.43 -3.02 -12.43
C TYR A 9 7.79 -3.06 -13.81
N ALA A 10 8.29 -2.28 -14.77
CA ALA A 10 7.80 -2.25 -16.15
C ALA A 10 7.87 -3.64 -16.80
N LEU A 11 8.98 -4.36 -16.60
CA LEU A 11 9.16 -5.70 -17.15
C LEU A 11 8.27 -6.75 -16.46
N VAL A 12 8.14 -6.68 -15.12
CA VAL A 12 7.35 -7.66 -14.34
C VAL A 12 5.86 -7.44 -14.47
N ARG A 13 5.40 -6.23 -14.76
CA ARG A 13 3.97 -5.87 -14.81
C ARG A 13 3.17 -6.60 -15.90
N TRP A 14 3.83 -7.14 -16.91
CA TRP A 14 3.22 -7.81 -18.04
C TRP A 14 3.39 -9.33 -17.98
N SER A 15 2.48 -10.05 -18.60
CA SER A 15 2.66 -11.50 -18.75
C SER A 15 3.81 -11.81 -19.73
N MET A 16 4.43 -12.98 -19.57
CA MET A 16 5.55 -13.40 -20.43
C MET A 16 5.19 -13.47 -21.92
N ASP A 17 3.91 -13.66 -22.23
CA ASP A 17 3.43 -13.81 -23.62
C ASP A 17 2.96 -12.47 -24.22
N SER A 18 3.05 -11.37 -23.46
CA SER A 18 2.63 -10.04 -23.93
C SER A 18 3.82 -9.28 -24.53
N PRO A 19 3.66 -8.66 -25.70
CA PRO A 19 4.64 -7.70 -26.19
C PRO A 19 4.69 -6.51 -25.22
N ILE A 20 5.89 -6.02 -24.93
CA ILE A 20 6.10 -4.90 -24.03
C ILE A 20 6.59 -3.71 -24.82
N ASP A 21 5.88 -2.60 -24.74
CA ASP A 21 6.36 -1.27 -25.15
C ASP A 21 6.66 -0.45 -23.89
N ILE A 22 7.90 0.03 -23.76
CA ILE A 22 8.35 0.80 -22.59
C ILE A 22 8.39 2.28 -22.95
N ASP A 23 7.35 3.00 -22.54
CA ASP A 23 7.34 4.46 -22.59
C ASP A 23 8.30 5.03 -21.54
N VAL A 24 9.48 5.46 -22.00
CA VAL A 24 10.56 5.97 -21.14
C VAL A 24 10.13 7.22 -20.37
N GLU A 25 9.30 8.07 -20.94
CA GLU A 25 8.83 9.32 -20.30
C GLU A 25 7.89 8.98 -19.14
N LEU A 26 6.92 8.10 -19.37
CA LEU A 26 5.99 7.62 -18.35
C LEU A 26 6.75 6.96 -17.17
N TRP A 27 7.69 6.05 -17.46
CA TRP A 27 8.39 5.31 -16.41
C TRP A 27 9.47 6.13 -15.69
N ALA A 28 9.88 7.27 -16.24
CA ALA A 28 10.75 8.24 -15.57
C ALA A 28 9.97 9.29 -14.76
N ALA A 29 8.68 9.44 -15.00
CA ALA A 29 7.86 10.45 -14.35
C ALA A 29 7.64 10.15 -12.85
N ARG A 30 7.61 11.21 -12.04
CA ARG A 30 7.24 11.15 -10.61
C ARG A 30 5.80 11.59 -10.41
N THR A 31 4.89 10.89 -11.07
CA THR A 31 3.45 11.17 -11.04
C THR A 31 2.66 9.87 -10.80
N ASN A 32 1.41 10.01 -10.43
CA ASN A 32 0.52 8.86 -10.20
C ASN A 32 0.23 8.03 -11.46
N ASP A 33 0.54 8.55 -12.65
CA ASP A 33 0.42 7.80 -13.90
C ASP A 33 1.51 6.73 -14.03
N ASN A 34 2.64 6.91 -13.35
CA ASN A 34 3.70 5.92 -13.29
C ASN A 34 3.37 4.85 -12.23
N PRO A 35 3.10 3.59 -12.63
CA PRO A 35 2.63 2.56 -11.70
C PRO A 35 3.57 2.28 -10.54
N VAL A 36 4.88 2.23 -10.77
CA VAL A 36 5.85 1.99 -9.69
C VAL A 36 5.90 3.16 -8.72
N PHE A 37 5.88 4.40 -9.23
CA PHE A 37 5.82 5.60 -8.39
C PHE A 37 4.56 5.59 -7.52
N TYR A 38 3.41 5.26 -8.11
CA TYR A 38 2.13 5.22 -7.41
C TYR A 38 2.13 4.24 -6.22
N VAL A 39 2.68 3.04 -6.40
CA VAL A 39 2.79 2.03 -5.34
C VAL A 39 3.81 2.45 -4.27
N GLN A 40 4.99 2.93 -4.69
CA GLN A 40 6.02 3.41 -3.76
C GLN A 40 5.54 4.64 -2.97
N TYR A 41 4.78 5.54 -3.61
CA TYR A 41 4.18 6.69 -2.93
C TYR A 41 3.17 6.28 -1.85
N ALA A 42 2.35 5.26 -2.11
CA ALA A 42 1.45 4.72 -1.09
C ALA A 42 2.24 4.21 0.13
N HIS A 43 3.34 3.45 -0.09
CA HIS A 43 4.21 2.97 0.99
C HIS A 43 4.85 4.14 1.76
N ALA A 44 5.45 5.12 1.08
CA ALA A 44 6.08 6.27 1.70
C ALA A 44 5.09 7.13 2.52
N ARG A 45 3.84 7.26 2.04
CA ARG A 45 2.76 7.95 2.75
C ARG A 45 2.36 7.22 4.03
N LEU A 46 2.26 5.89 4.00
CA LEU A 46 2.02 5.06 5.19
C LEU A 46 3.17 5.16 6.20
N ALA A 47 4.42 5.10 5.74
CA ALA A 47 5.58 5.30 6.60
C ALA A 47 5.60 6.69 7.25
N SER A 48 5.21 7.73 6.51
CA SER A 48 5.05 9.10 7.05
C SER A 48 3.95 9.17 8.09
N LEU A 49 2.80 8.53 7.85
CA LEU A 49 1.69 8.46 8.80
C LEU A 49 2.13 7.85 10.13
N GLY A 50 2.90 6.74 10.10
CA GLY A 50 3.44 6.11 11.30
C GLY A 50 4.45 6.99 12.05
N ARG A 51 5.23 7.82 11.34
CA ARG A 51 6.11 8.82 11.98
C ARG A 51 5.30 9.92 12.67
N ASN A 52 4.31 10.47 11.96
CA ASN A 52 3.44 11.52 12.51
C ASN A 52 2.67 11.04 13.75
N ALA A 53 2.19 9.78 13.75
CA ALA A 53 1.55 9.18 14.92
C ALA A 53 2.49 9.21 16.14
N ARG A 54 3.74 8.80 15.96
CA ARG A 54 4.76 8.82 17.04
C ARG A 54 5.08 10.24 17.53
N GLU A 55 5.16 11.21 16.64
CA GLU A 55 5.37 12.63 16.98
C GLU A 55 4.20 13.20 17.80
N LEU A 56 2.98 12.71 17.54
CA LEU A 56 1.78 13.04 18.32
C LEU A 56 1.67 12.26 19.64
N GLY A 57 2.65 11.38 19.95
CA GLY A 57 2.63 10.56 21.15
C GLY A 57 1.63 9.38 21.08
N VAL A 58 1.10 9.06 19.89
CA VAL A 58 0.20 7.94 19.70
C VAL A 58 0.99 6.65 19.61
N SER A 59 0.76 5.75 20.56
CA SER A 59 1.34 4.40 20.60
C SER A 59 0.27 3.38 20.21
N VAL A 60 0.51 2.61 19.16
CA VAL A 60 -0.40 1.53 18.77
C VAL A 60 -0.14 0.33 19.69
N PRO A 61 -1.17 -0.22 20.36
CA PRO A 61 -1.02 -1.42 21.18
C PRO A 61 -0.69 -2.64 20.29
N PRO A 62 -0.23 -3.76 20.91
CA PRO A 62 -0.04 -5.01 20.17
C PRO A 62 -1.29 -5.39 19.38
N PRO A 63 -1.15 -6.01 18.18
CA PRO A 63 -2.30 -6.32 17.32
C PRO A 63 -3.42 -7.12 18.01
N ALA A 64 -3.10 -7.96 19.00
CA ALA A 64 -4.08 -8.75 19.75
C ALA A 64 -4.94 -7.89 20.71
N GLU A 65 -4.53 -6.68 21.02
CA GLU A 65 -5.22 -5.76 21.95
C GLU A 65 -6.01 -4.68 21.19
N VAL A 66 -5.91 -4.64 19.87
CA VAL A 66 -6.63 -3.68 19.02
C VAL A 66 -8.06 -4.17 18.78
N ASP A 67 -9.05 -3.31 19.02
CA ASP A 67 -10.44 -3.58 18.67
C ASP A 67 -10.70 -3.26 17.17
N TYR A 68 -10.55 -4.27 16.34
CA TYR A 68 -10.84 -4.15 14.89
C TYR A 68 -12.34 -4.08 14.58
N GLY A 69 -13.22 -4.37 15.54
CA GLY A 69 -14.67 -4.22 15.40
C GLY A 69 -15.10 -2.78 15.20
N LEU A 70 -14.25 -1.81 15.54
CA LEU A 70 -14.47 -0.38 15.32
C LEU A 70 -14.34 0.04 13.85
N LEU A 71 -13.71 -0.79 13.00
CA LEU A 71 -13.55 -0.53 11.56
C LEU A 71 -14.87 -0.80 10.82
N SER A 72 -15.79 0.15 10.86
CA SER A 72 -17.15 0.03 10.33
C SER A 72 -17.42 0.76 9.02
N HIS A 73 -16.49 1.62 8.59
CA HIS A 73 -16.64 2.35 7.33
C HIS A 73 -16.39 1.43 6.12
N GLU A 74 -17.15 1.61 5.04
CA GLU A 74 -17.04 0.80 3.82
C GLU A 74 -15.60 0.70 3.30
N ARG A 75 -14.87 1.81 3.29
CA ARG A 75 -13.48 1.88 2.81
C ARG A 75 -12.48 1.15 3.69
N GLU A 76 -12.76 1.02 5.00
CA GLU A 76 -11.98 0.19 5.91
C GLU A 76 -12.19 -1.30 5.57
N GLY A 77 -13.44 -1.69 5.32
CA GLY A 77 -13.79 -3.03 4.86
C GLY A 77 -13.17 -3.38 3.51
N ASP A 78 -13.14 -2.44 2.55
CA ASP A 78 -12.48 -2.63 1.25
C ASP A 78 -10.99 -2.91 1.43
N LEU A 79 -10.31 -2.15 2.30
CA LEU A 79 -8.88 -2.31 2.55
C LEU A 79 -8.57 -3.62 3.27
N LEU A 80 -9.39 -4.02 4.25
CA LEU A 80 -9.27 -5.32 4.94
C LEU A 80 -9.39 -6.49 3.94
N ARG A 81 -10.38 -6.44 3.05
CA ARG A 81 -10.56 -7.47 2.02
C ARG A 81 -9.37 -7.54 1.07
N ALA A 82 -8.89 -6.37 0.63
CA ALA A 82 -7.71 -6.30 -0.24
C ALA A 82 -6.47 -6.93 0.42
N LEU A 83 -6.22 -6.65 1.70
CA LEU A 83 -5.11 -7.26 2.46
C LEU A 83 -5.26 -8.79 2.57
N GLY A 84 -6.48 -9.27 2.81
CA GLY A 84 -6.77 -10.71 2.90
C GLY A 84 -6.49 -11.50 1.62
N GLU A 85 -6.47 -10.84 0.45
CA GLU A 85 -6.15 -11.45 -0.84
C GLU A 85 -4.65 -11.73 -1.05
N PHE A 86 -3.77 -11.02 -0.35
CA PHE A 86 -2.32 -11.09 -0.60
C PHE A 86 -1.73 -12.51 -0.61
N PRO A 87 -1.99 -13.37 0.41
CA PRO A 87 -1.45 -14.73 0.41
C PRO A 87 -1.90 -15.54 -0.80
N ARG A 88 -3.17 -15.39 -1.21
CA ARG A 88 -3.73 -16.10 -2.36
C ARG A 88 -3.12 -15.61 -3.68
N VAL A 89 -2.92 -14.31 -3.81
CA VAL A 89 -2.26 -13.72 -4.99
C VAL A 89 -0.83 -14.23 -5.13
N VAL A 90 -0.07 -14.25 -4.03
CA VAL A 90 1.32 -14.74 -4.02
C VAL A 90 1.38 -16.23 -4.38
N ALA A 91 0.52 -17.05 -3.78
CA ALA A 91 0.44 -18.48 -4.08
C ALA A 91 0.12 -18.72 -5.57
N ALA A 92 -0.90 -18.05 -6.10
CA ALA A 92 -1.27 -18.16 -7.52
C ALA A 92 -0.18 -17.64 -8.46
N ALA A 93 0.51 -16.55 -8.10
CA ALA A 93 1.62 -16.02 -8.88
C ALA A 93 2.80 -17.00 -8.95
N ALA A 94 3.10 -17.68 -7.85
CA ALA A 94 4.13 -18.72 -7.79
C ALA A 94 3.77 -19.95 -8.60
N GLU A 95 2.57 -20.51 -8.38
CA GLU A 95 2.07 -21.71 -9.06
C GLU A 95 2.03 -21.53 -10.59
N LEU A 96 1.51 -20.38 -11.03
CA LEU A 96 1.35 -20.08 -12.46
C LEU A 96 2.58 -19.45 -13.09
N ARG A 97 3.67 -19.20 -12.31
CA ARG A 97 4.86 -18.45 -12.75
C ARG A 97 4.49 -17.10 -13.38
N ALA A 98 3.55 -16.40 -12.73
CA ALA A 98 2.92 -15.19 -13.22
C ALA A 98 3.15 -13.99 -12.28
N PRO A 99 4.40 -13.48 -12.15
CA PRO A 99 4.75 -12.41 -11.21
C PRO A 99 3.99 -11.09 -11.44
N HIS A 100 3.51 -10.86 -12.67
CA HIS A 100 2.67 -9.71 -13.00
C HIS A 100 1.38 -9.62 -12.15
N ARG A 101 0.91 -10.74 -11.59
CA ARG A 101 -0.23 -10.74 -10.66
C ARG A 101 0.07 -9.99 -9.38
N VAL A 102 1.30 -10.09 -8.88
CA VAL A 102 1.75 -9.33 -7.70
C VAL A 102 1.79 -7.83 -8.03
N ALA A 103 2.38 -7.45 -9.16
CA ALA A 103 2.45 -6.03 -9.56
C ALA A 103 1.05 -5.40 -9.68
N ARG A 104 0.10 -6.07 -10.34
CA ARG A 104 -1.29 -5.59 -10.46
C ARG A 104 -1.99 -5.49 -9.11
N TYR A 105 -1.82 -6.50 -8.27
CA TYR A 105 -2.37 -6.47 -6.92
C TYR A 105 -1.85 -5.26 -6.12
N LEU A 106 -0.56 -4.93 -6.21
CA LEU A 106 0.02 -3.78 -5.52
C LEU A 106 -0.59 -2.46 -6.00
N GLU A 107 -0.85 -2.31 -7.30
CA GLU A 107 -1.54 -1.13 -7.87
C GLU A 107 -2.97 -1.02 -7.31
N GLU A 108 -3.71 -2.13 -7.26
CA GLU A 108 -5.06 -2.18 -6.71
C GLU A 108 -5.09 -1.88 -5.20
N LEU A 109 -4.14 -2.45 -4.43
CA LEU A 109 -4.00 -2.19 -3.00
C LEU A 109 -3.68 -0.72 -2.73
N ALA A 110 -2.73 -0.14 -3.47
CA ALA A 110 -2.40 1.28 -3.36
C ALA A 110 -3.62 2.17 -3.63
N GLY A 111 -4.38 1.88 -4.68
CA GLY A 111 -5.62 2.61 -4.99
C GLY A 111 -6.69 2.46 -3.91
N THR A 112 -6.82 1.26 -3.33
CA THR A 112 -7.77 1.01 -2.23
C THR A 112 -7.35 1.77 -0.96
N TYR A 113 -6.05 1.80 -0.66
CA TYR A 113 -5.51 2.61 0.43
C TYR A 113 -5.75 4.11 0.24
N HIS A 114 -5.53 4.65 -0.95
CA HIS A 114 -5.77 6.08 -1.18
C HIS A 114 -7.25 6.44 -0.97
N ARG A 115 -8.19 5.63 -1.48
CA ARG A 115 -9.63 5.84 -1.23
C ARG A 115 -10.00 5.76 0.26
N PHE A 116 -9.39 4.83 1.01
CA PHE A 116 -9.55 4.76 2.45
C PHE A 116 -9.01 6.03 3.12
N TYR A 117 -7.80 6.46 2.78
CA TYR A 117 -7.15 7.62 3.40
C TYR A 117 -7.91 8.93 3.16
N ASP A 118 -8.53 9.07 1.99
CA ASP A 118 -9.33 10.25 1.64
C ASP A 118 -10.68 10.28 2.38
N ALA A 119 -11.24 9.11 2.70
CA ALA A 119 -12.54 9.00 3.36
C ALA A 119 -12.46 8.87 4.90
N CYS A 120 -11.36 8.33 5.43
CA CYS A 120 -11.22 7.98 6.84
C CYS A 120 -10.04 8.72 7.48
N ARG A 121 -10.32 9.65 8.37
CA ARG A 121 -9.28 10.32 9.15
C ARG A 121 -8.61 9.31 10.09
N VAL A 122 -7.29 9.16 10.00
CA VAL A 122 -6.54 8.17 10.79
C VAL A 122 -6.01 8.75 12.08
N LEU A 123 -5.40 9.95 12.03
CA LEU A 123 -4.79 10.60 13.19
C LEU A 123 -5.76 11.54 13.89
N PRO A 124 -5.59 11.76 15.21
CA PRO A 124 -6.38 12.75 15.95
C PRO A 124 -6.14 14.15 15.39
N SER A 125 -7.11 15.02 15.55
CA SER A 125 -7.05 16.43 15.17
C SER A 125 -7.87 17.27 16.15
N GLU A 126 -7.73 18.59 16.07
CA GLU A 126 -8.50 19.55 16.87
C GLU A 126 -9.95 19.76 16.37
N HIS A 127 -10.35 19.08 15.29
CA HIS A 127 -11.68 19.18 14.71
C HIS A 127 -12.68 18.25 15.42
N GLU A 128 -13.97 18.59 15.38
CA GLU A 128 -15.07 17.83 16.01
C GLU A 128 -15.20 16.39 15.46
N ASP A 129 -14.78 16.15 14.21
CA ASP A 129 -14.79 14.86 13.54
C ASP A 129 -13.55 13.99 13.82
N SER A 130 -12.76 14.36 14.84
CA SER A 130 -11.56 13.61 15.25
C SER A 130 -11.97 12.20 15.74
N PRO A 131 -11.30 11.14 15.24
CA PRO A 131 -11.57 9.79 15.71
C PRO A 131 -11.16 9.62 17.18
N GLY A 132 -11.93 8.85 17.93
CA GLY A 132 -11.55 8.47 19.29
C GLY A 132 -10.28 7.59 19.32
N PRO A 133 -9.61 7.51 20.48
CA PRO A 133 -8.29 6.85 20.59
C PRO A 133 -8.30 5.40 20.10
N ASP A 134 -9.31 4.62 20.42
CA ASP A 134 -9.39 3.20 20.02
C ASP A 134 -9.58 3.04 18.52
N LEU A 135 -10.35 3.92 17.87
CA LEU A 135 -10.49 3.94 16.42
C LEU A 135 -9.20 4.40 15.74
N VAL A 136 -8.46 5.35 16.33
CA VAL A 136 -7.11 5.73 15.87
C VAL A 136 -6.19 4.51 15.89
N HIS A 137 -6.18 3.73 16.98
CA HIS A 137 -5.38 2.50 17.09
C HIS A 137 -5.76 1.48 16.01
N ALA A 138 -7.05 1.23 15.79
CA ALA A 138 -7.53 0.30 14.78
C ALA A 138 -7.14 0.74 13.36
N ARG A 139 -7.30 2.01 13.03
CA ARG A 139 -6.91 2.58 11.72
C ARG A 139 -5.40 2.58 11.51
N LEU A 140 -4.60 2.90 12.53
CA LEU A 140 -3.14 2.82 12.44
C LEU A 140 -2.65 1.38 12.27
N ALA A 141 -3.25 0.42 12.97
CA ALA A 141 -2.94 -1.00 12.78
C ALA A 141 -3.25 -1.47 11.35
N LEU A 142 -4.40 -1.03 10.78
CA LEU A 142 -4.76 -1.30 9.39
C LEU A 142 -3.76 -0.66 8.40
N CYS A 143 -3.32 0.57 8.66
CA CYS A 143 -2.30 1.25 7.86
C CYS A 143 -0.95 0.54 7.92
N GLU A 144 -0.52 0.10 9.10
CA GLU A 144 0.74 -0.64 9.25
C GLU A 144 0.70 -2.00 8.54
N ALA A 145 -0.41 -2.73 8.64
CA ALA A 145 -0.61 -3.96 7.86
C ALA A 145 -0.53 -3.71 6.36
N THR A 146 -1.11 -2.59 5.88
CA THR A 146 -1.04 -2.20 4.46
C THR A 146 0.41 -1.87 4.05
N ARG A 147 1.16 -1.16 4.89
CA ARG A 147 2.58 -0.84 4.64
C ARG A 147 3.41 -2.11 4.50
N ILE A 148 3.25 -3.06 5.43
CA ILE A 148 3.96 -4.35 5.42
C ILE A 148 3.64 -5.15 4.14
N VAL A 149 2.39 -5.19 3.72
CA VAL A 149 1.99 -5.92 2.51
C VAL A 149 2.57 -5.26 1.25
N LEU A 150 2.56 -3.92 1.16
CA LEU A 150 3.20 -3.20 0.05
C LEU A 150 4.71 -3.45 0.01
N GLU A 151 5.40 -3.37 1.15
CA GLU A 151 6.83 -3.64 1.28
C GLU A 151 7.18 -5.08 0.85
N ASN A 152 6.46 -6.06 1.37
CA ASN A 152 6.65 -7.47 1.02
C ASN A 152 6.38 -7.72 -0.47
N GLY A 153 5.31 -7.17 -1.01
CA GLY A 153 4.96 -7.34 -2.42
C GLY A 153 5.97 -6.70 -3.36
N LEU A 154 6.44 -5.48 -3.06
CA LEU A 154 7.52 -4.83 -3.81
C LEU A 154 8.82 -5.65 -3.73
N GLY A 155 9.17 -6.15 -2.54
CA GLY A 155 10.33 -7.02 -2.34
C GLY A 155 10.27 -8.30 -3.17
N LEU A 156 9.10 -8.94 -3.29
CA LEU A 156 8.90 -10.15 -4.11
C LEU A 156 9.22 -9.93 -5.60
N ILE A 157 8.97 -8.72 -6.11
CA ILE A 157 9.28 -8.37 -7.51
C ILE A 157 10.61 -7.61 -7.66
N GLY A 158 11.42 -7.55 -6.59
CA GLY A 158 12.76 -6.96 -6.60
C GLY A 158 12.78 -5.42 -6.71
N VAL A 159 11.73 -4.76 -6.23
CA VAL A 159 11.56 -3.29 -6.23
C VAL A 159 11.65 -2.78 -4.79
N SER A 160 12.29 -1.63 -4.60
CA SER A 160 12.42 -1.04 -3.27
C SER A 160 11.11 -0.44 -2.76
N ALA A 161 10.97 -0.38 -1.43
CA ALA A 161 9.86 0.26 -0.72
C ALA A 161 10.42 1.45 0.09
N PRO A 162 10.57 2.65 -0.51
CA PRO A 162 11.17 3.79 0.18
C PRO A 162 10.22 4.35 1.24
N ASP A 163 10.78 4.73 2.40
CA ASP A 163 10.02 5.41 3.46
C ASP A 163 9.77 6.89 3.19
N ARG A 164 10.49 7.46 2.21
CA ARG A 164 10.39 8.88 1.79
C ARG A 164 10.55 9.00 0.28
N MET A 165 9.76 9.86 -0.32
CA MET A 165 9.83 10.18 -1.75
C MET A 165 9.83 11.69 -1.96
#